data_af0bdcf8566450c906defd7948516d01
#
_entry.id   af0bdcf8566450c906defd7948516d01
#
_cell.length_a   1.000
_cell.length_b   1.000
_cell.length_c   1.000
_cell.angle_alpha   90.00
_cell.angle_beta   90.00
_cell.angle_gamma   90.00
#
_symmetry.space_group_name_H-M   'P 1'
#
loop_
_entity.id
_entity.type
_entity.pdbx_description
1 polymer ?
#
loop_
_entity_poly.entity_id
_entity_poly.type
_entity_poly.pdbx_seq_one_letter_code
_entity_poly.pdbx_strand_id
1 'polypeptide(L)'
;MIDDEDSLSRLLDIIEKDAAVKVYSVAAISKGQTSTEIVDMNKLTNMGAIAFSDDGKPVMTAAFLMEVLLTAKAKDYLIIDHCEEMSLAAGGAINLGRKSEQLGIRGIHPLSEELNVMRDIMIAEATDSRIHIAHISTCLSFG
;
A
#
# COMPACT_ATOMS: atom_id res chain seq x y z
N MET A 1 -7.69 -10.43 -4.42
CA MET A 1 -7.48 -9.42 -3.35
C MET A 1 -8.24 -9.84 -2.12
N ILE A 2 -7.87 -9.31 -0.97
CA ILE A 2 -8.51 -9.63 0.32
C ILE A 2 -9.22 -8.36 0.78
N ASP A 3 -10.42 -8.14 0.29
CA ASP A 3 -11.19 -6.91 0.51
C ASP A 3 -12.57 -7.15 1.15
N ASP A 4 -12.85 -8.42 1.50
CA ASP A 4 -14.03 -8.83 2.25
C ASP A 4 -13.76 -10.06 3.15
N GLU A 5 -14.76 -10.41 3.96
CA GLU A 5 -14.66 -11.53 4.90
C GLU A 5 -14.50 -12.88 4.20
N ASP A 6 -15.16 -13.08 3.07
CA ASP A 6 -15.11 -14.34 2.33
C ASP A 6 -13.72 -14.61 1.72
N SER A 7 -13.11 -13.58 1.15
CA SER A 7 -11.76 -13.68 0.58
C SER A 7 -10.70 -13.91 1.67
N LEU A 8 -10.84 -13.26 2.82
CA LEU A 8 -9.95 -13.48 3.96
C LEU A 8 -10.13 -14.89 4.54
N SER A 9 -11.36 -15.36 4.72
CA SER A 9 -11.64 -16.71 5.22
C SER A 9 -10.96 -17.77 4.35
N ARG A 10 -11.12 -17.69 3.04
CA ARG A 10 -10.46 -18.62 2.10
C ARG A 10 -8.94 -18.60 2.21
N LEU A 11 -8.35 -17.41 2.39
CA LEU A 11 -6.89 -17.31 2.58
C LEU A 11 -6.47 -17.98 3.88
N LEU A 12 -7.20 -17.75 4.98
CA LEU A 12 -6.87 -18.34 6.28
C LEU A 12 -7.00 -19.87 6.25
N ASP A 13 -8.00 -20.43 5.57
CA ASP A 13 -8.17 -21.88 5.36
C ASP A 13 -6.96 -22.49 4.62
N ILE A 14 -6.45 -21.78 3.58
CA ILE A 14 -5.26 -22.21 2.85
C ILE A 14 -4.02 -22.14 3.75
N ILE A 15 -3.86 -21.06 4.52
CA ILE A 15 -2.74 -20.88 5.43
C ILE A 15 -2.74 -22.02 6.49
N GLU A 16 -3.88 -22.29 7.10
CA GLU A 16 -3.99 -23.35 8.11
C GLU A 16 -3.64 -24.72 7.55
N LYS A 17 -4.06 -25.00 6.32
CA LYS A 17 -3.86 -26.30 5.69
C LYS A 17 -2.46 -26.52 5.14
N ASP A 18 -1.88 -25.51 4.49
CA ASP A 18 -0.74 -25.70 3.61
C ASP A 18 0.53 -24.93 4.04
N ALA A 19 0.44 -23.99 5.01
CA ALA A 19 1.60 -23.19 5.38
C ALA A 19 2.58 -23.98 6.29
N ALA A 20 3.84 -24.03 5.87
CA ALA A 20 4.93 -24.61 6.66
C ALA A 20 5.53 -23.63 7.70
N VAL A 21 5.16 -22.35 7.64
CA VAL A 21 5.65 -21.26 8.51
C VAL A 21 4.48 -20.38 8.95
N LYS A 22 4.70 -19.51 9.94
CA LYS A 22 3.69 -18.51 10.31
C LYS A 22 3.49 -17.54 9.16
N VAL A 23 2.24 -17.39 8.72
CA VAL A 23 1.80 -16.44 7.70
C VAL A 23 0.83 -15.46 8.33
N TYR A 24 1.04 -14.19 8.09
CA TYR A 24 0.15 -13.12 8.54
C TYR A 24 -0.52 -12.48 7.34
N SER A 25 -1.83 -12.25 7.44
CA SER A 25 -2.62 -11.69 6.34
C SER A 25 -2.61 -10.17 6.38
N VAL A 26 -2.35 -9.55 5.23
CA VAL A 26 -2.59 -8.13 4.97
C VAL A 26 -3.82 -8.03 4.08
N ALA A 27 -4.83 -7.28 4.52
CA ALA A 27 -6.04 -7.04 3.73
C ALA A 27 -5.91 -5.78 2.87
N ALA A 28 -6.81 -5.60 1.91
CA ALA A 28 -6.85 -4.39 1.11
C ALA A 28 -7.29 -3.18 1.96
N ILE A 29 -6.86 -1.97 1.58
CA ILE A 29 -7.36 -0.71 2.14
C ILE A 29 -8.74 -0.41 1.57
N SER A 30 -8.91 -0.61 0.26
CA SER A 30 -10.13 -0.25 -0.45
C SER A 30 -10.76 -1.42 -1.19
N LYS A 31 -12.09 -1.38 -1.34
CA LYS A 31 -12.85 -2.33 -2.15
C LYS A 31 -12.33 -2.33 -3.59
N GLY A 32 -11.99 -3.51 -4.08
CA GLY A 32 -11.44 -3.68 -5.43
C GLY A 32 -10.10 -2.98 -5.65
N GLN A 33 -9.44 -2.47 -4.62
CA GLN A 33 -8.22 -1.64 -4.70
C GLN A 33 -8.45 -0.44 -5.64
N THR A 34 -9.54 0.29 -5.44
CA THR A 34 -9.95 1.41 -6.30
C THR A 34 -9.78 2.78 -5.65
N SER A 35 -9.39 2.84 -4.38
CA SER A 35 -9.29 4.07 -3.57
C SER A 35 -10.61 4.87 -3.53
N THR A 36 -11.74 4.18 -3.46
CA THR A 36 -13.08 4.81 -3.46
C THR A 36 -13.93 4.47 -2.24
N GLU A 37 -13.78 3.26 -1.70
CA GLU A 37 -14.53 2.77 -0.54
C GLU A 37 -13.58 1.99 0.37
N ILE A 38 -13.47 2.40 1.63
CA ILE A 38 -12.65 1.71 2.63
C ILE A 38 -13.33 0.36 2.97
N VAL A 39 -12.52 -0.70 3.08
CA VAL A 39 -13.02 -2.01 3.56
C VAL A 39 -13.46 -1.95 5.02
N ASP A 40 -14.25 -2.91 5.47
CA ASP A 40 -14.55 -3.04 6.90
C ASP A 40 -13.32 -3.55 7.68
N MET A 41 -12.41 -2.61 7.98
CA MET A 41 -11.16 -2.91 8.68
C MET A 41 -11.39 -3.59 10.02
N ASN A 42 -12.47 -3.25 10.73
CA ASN A 42 -12.76 -3.85 12.03
C ASN A 42 -13.12 -5.35 11.90
N LYS A 43 -13.94 -5.71 10.94
CA LYS A 43 -14.26 -7.11 10.71
C LYS A 43 -13.05 -7.91 10.25
N LEU A 44 -12.29 -7.40 9.29
CA LEU A 44 -11.10 -8.08 8.76
C LEU A 44 -10.02 -8.26 9.84
N THR A 45 -9.81 -7.26 10.71
CA THR A 45 -8.89 -7.39 11.85
C THR A 45 -9.35 -8.44 12.86
N ASN A 46 -10.65 -8.48 13.18
CA ASN A 46 -11.20 -9.51 14.07
C ASN A 46 -11.06 -10.93 13.51
N MET A 47 -10.96 -11.09 12.20
CA MET A 47 -10.70 -12.35 11.52
C MET A 47 -9.20 -12.70 11.43
N GLY A 48 -8.29 -11.76 11.68
CA GLY A 48 -6.85 -12.02 11.69
C GLY A 48 -6.01 -11.22 10.68
N ALA A 49 -6.57 -10.23 10.00
CA ALA A 49 -5.76 -9.28 9.23
C ALA A 49 -4.95 -8.40 10.20
N ILE A 50 -3.63 -8.28 9.96
CA ILE A 50 -2.72 -7.52 10.82
C ILE A 50 -2.38 -6.13 10.31
N ALA A 51 -2.65 -5.86 9.04
CA ALA A 51 -2.40 -4.59 8.37
C ALA A 51 -3.29 -4.47 7.12
N PHE A 52 -3.27 -3.29 6.49
CA PHE A 52 -4.04 -2.99 5.30
C PHE A 52 -3.15 -2.36 4.22
N SER A 53 -3.26 -2.87 2.99
CA SER A 53 -2.50 -2.39 1.83
C SER A 53 -3.25 -2.66 0.53
N ASP A 54 -3.20 -1.70 -0.38
CA ASP A 54 -3.62 -1.94 -1.77
C ASP A 54 -2.41 -2.30 -2.66
N ASP A 55 -1.31 -2.81 -2.06
CA ASP A 55 -0.01 -3.04 -2.70
C ASP A 55 -0.11 -3.59 -4.13
N GLY A 56 0.76 -3.05 -4.98
CA GLY A 56 0.69 -3.11 -6.42
C GLY A 56 -0.13 -1.96 -7.01
N LYS A 57 -0.86 -1.19 -6.16
CA LYS A 57 -1.51 0.08 -6.49
C LYS A 57 -1.32 1.07 -5.35
N PRO A 58 -1.03 2.34 -5.66
CA PRO A 58 -0.99 3.38 -4.64
C PRO A 58 -2.40 3.75 -4.17
N VAL A 59 -2.50 4.35 -2.99
CA VAL A 59 -3.70 5.10 -2.63
C VAL A 59 -3.77 6.35 -3.52
N MET A 60 -4.78 6.41 -4.39
CA MET A 60 -4.82 7.31 -5.54
C MET A 60 -4.94 8.79 -5.18
N THR A 61 -5.63 9.14 -4.10
CA THR A 61 -5.87 10.55 -3.76
C THR A 61 -5.50 10.88 -2.32
N ALA A 62 -4.99 12.10 -2.11
CA ALA A 62 -4.67 12.61 -0.78
C ALA A 62 -5.89 12.62 0.16
N ALA A 63 -7.07 12.95 -0.37
CA ALA A 63 -8.31 12.97 0.42
C ALA A 63 -8.69 11.56 0.91
N PHE A 64 -8.59 10.56 0.06
CA PHE A 64 -8.89 9.18 0.44
C PHE A 64 -7.87 8.65 1.45
N LEU A 65 -6.56 8.93 1.25
CA LEU A 65 -5.54 8.56 2.22
C LEU A 65 -5.78 9.20 3.60
N MET A 66 -6.16 10.47 3.63
CA MET A 66 -6.50 11.16 4.88
C MET A 66 -7.66 10.47 5.60
N GLU A 67 -8.72 10.10 4.88
CA GLU A 67 -9.87 9.35 5.43
C GLU A 67 -9.45 7.99 5.98
N VAL A 68 -8.62 7.26 5.23
CA VAL A 68 -8.05 5.96 5.62
C VAL A 68 -7.24 6.09 6.90
N LEU A 69 -6.33 7.06 6.98
CA LEU A 69 -5.46 7.24 8.15
C LEU A 69 -6.24 7.65 9.40
N LEU A 70 -7.24 8.54 9.27
CA LEU A 70 -8.12 8.89 10.38
C LEU A 70 -8.95 7.69 10.87
N THR A 71 -9.43 6.86 9.95
CA THR A 71 -10.16 5.63 10.28
C THR A 71 -9.24 4.63 10.98
N ALA A 72 -8.03 4.43 10.47
CA ALA A 72 -7.06 3.51 11.03
C ALA A 72 -6.56 3.94 12.41
N LYS A 73 -6.33 5.24 12.62
CA LYS A 73 -5.89 5.81 13.90
C LYS A 73 -6.83 5.46 15.06
N ALA A 74 -8.13 5.51 14.83
CA ALA A 74 -9.14 5.26 15.87
C ALA A 74 -9.03 3.85 16.51
N LYS A 75 -8.40 2.91 15.83
CA LYS A 75 -8.24 1.51 16.24
C LYS A 75 -6.78 1.02 16.18
N ASP A 76 -5.84 1.92 15.94
CA ASP A 76 -4.40 1.63 15.79
C ASP A 76 -4.09 0.60 14.68
N TYR A 77 -4.85 0.63 13.58
CA TYR A 77 -4.56 -0.22 12.42
C TYR A 77 -3.32 0.26 11.67
N LEU A 78 -2.51 -0.68 11.20
CA LEU A 78 -1.35 -0.37 10.36
C LEU A 78 -1.76 -0.26 8.90
N ILE A 79 -1.50 0.91 8.31
CA ILE A 79 -1.63 1.14 6.87
C ILE A 79 -0.26 1.03 6.21
N ILE A 80 -0.19 0.28 5.11
CA ILE A 80 1.00 0.11 4.28
C ILE A 80 0.69 0.64 2.89
N ASP A 81 1.40 1.66 2.41
CA ASP A 81 1.18 2.21 1.07
C ASP A 81 2.32 1.88 0.11
N HIS A 82 1.93 1.58 -1.12
CA HIS A 82 2.78 1.43 -2.29
C HIS A 82 2.89 2.81 -2.96
N CYS A 83 3.93 3.54 -2.61
CA CYS A 83 4.10 4.93 -3.06
C CYS A 83 4.52 5.00 -4.52
N GLU A 84 3.55 5.22 -5.42
CA GLU A 84 3.80 5.37 -6.85
C GLU A 84 2.86 6.39 -7.50
N GLU A 85 3.41 7.50 -8.00
CA GLU A 85 2.64 8.41 -8.87
C GLU A 85 2.55 7.79 -10.28
N MET A 86 1.39 7.20 -10.58
CA MET A 86 1.16 6.39 -11.76
C MET A 86 1.42 7.14 -13.08
N SER A 87 1.19 8.45 -13.11
CA SER A 87 1.43 9.27 -14.31
C SER A 87 2.93 9.39 -14.65
N LEU A 88 3.80 9.31 -13.65
CA LEU A 88 5.26 9.33 -13.80
C LEU A 88 5.86 7.93 -13.94
N ALA A 89 5.22 6.90 -13.40
CA ALA A 89 5.59 5.51 -13.64
C ALA A 89 5.42 5.12 -15.12
N ALA A 90 4.33 5.55 -15.72
CA ALA A 90 4.08 5.56 -17.17
C ALA A 90 4.45 4.24 -17.90
N GLY A 91 4.24 3.09 -17.24
CA GLY A 91 4.57 1.77 -17.82
C GLY A 91 6.08 1.48 -17.87
N GLY A 92 6.89 2.14 -17.06
CA GLY A 92 8.28 1.76 -16.84
C GLY A 92 8.38 0.40 -16.14
N ALA A 93 9.51 -0.29 -16.34
CA ALA A 93 9.75 -1.62 -15.77
C ALA A 93 10.96 -1.66 -14.82
N ILE A 94 11.76 -0.62 -14.78
CA ILE A 94 12.92 -0.46 -13.89
C ILE A 94 13.08 1.02 -13.54
N ASN A 95 13.87 1.35 -12.54
CA ASN A 95 14.17 2.75 -12.23
C ASN A 95 14.89 3.44 -13.40
N LEU A 96 14.50 4.67 -13.71
CA LEU A 96 15.14 5.50 -14.72
C LEU A 96 16.59 5.78 -14.32
N GLY A 97 17.52 5.52 -15.24
CA GLY A 97 18.94 5.78 -15.05
C GLY A 97 19.81 5.01 -16.04
N ARG A 98 21.10 4.99 -15.78
CA ARG A 98 22.09 4.39 -16.68
C ARG A 98 21.73 2.95 -17.13
N LYS A 99 21.12 2.15 -16.24
CA LYS A 99 20.75 0.78 -16.60
C LYS A 99 19.55 0.71 -17.54
N SER A 100 18.53 1.51 -17.31
CA SER A 100 17.36 1.59 -18.19
C SER A 100 17.79 2.05 -19.61
N GLU A 101 18.69 3.04 -19.69
CA GLU A 101 19.25 3.53 -20.94
C GLU A 101 20.06 2.46 -21.68
N GLN A 102 20.98 1.78 -20.98
CA GLN A 102 21.82 0.72 -21.54
C GLN A 102 21.01 -0.46 -22.10
N LEU A 103 19.89 -0.79 -21.44
CA LEU A 103 19.04 -1.92 -21.82
C LEU A 103 17.95 -1.52 -22.80
N GLY A 104 17.75 -0.23 -23.08
CA GLY A 104 16.65 0.26 -23.90
C GLY A 104 15.27 -0.01 -23.27
N ILE A 105 15.23 -0.15 -21.92
CA ILE A 105 14.00 -0.40 -21.19
C ILE A 105 13.49 0.92 -20.63
N ARG A 106 12.17 1.15 -20.75
CA ARG A 106 11.55 2.36 -20.19
C ARG A 106 11.73 2.42 -18.69
N GLY A 107 12.31 3.52 -18.19
CA GLY A 107 12.53 3.75 -16.77
C GLY A 107 11.34 4.43 -16.10
N ILE A 108 11.15 4.13 -14.80
CA ILE A 108 10.25 4.84 -13.89
C ILE A 108 11.01 6.05 -13.32
N HIS A 109 10.43 7.23 -13.43
CA HIS A 109 11.07 8.44 -12.92
C HIS A 109 11.10 8.40 -11.38
N PRO A 110 12.20 8.75 -10.69
CA PRO A 110 12.29 8.73 -9.22
C PRO A 110 11.19 9.52 -8.52
N LEU A 111 10.78 10.66 -9.09
CA LEU A 111 9.66 11.44 -8.56
C LEU A 111 8.33 10.65 -8.48
N SER A 112 8.19 9.53 -9.19
CA SER A 112 7.02 8.67 -9.05
C SER A 112 6.85 8.16 -7.61
N GLU A 113 7.94 7.73 -7.00
CA GLU A 113 7.96 7.32 -5.59
C GLU A 113 8.00 8.52 -4.65
N GLU A 114 8.93 9.44 -4.88
CA GLU A 114 9.24 10.55 -3.98
C GLU A 114 8.04 11.47 -3.70
N LEU A 115 7.22 11.78 -4.71
CA LEU A 115 6.04 12.61 -4.55
C LEU A 115 4.98 11.96 -3.67
N ASN A 116 4.74 10.65 -3.84
CA ASN A 116 3.78 9.94 -3.02
C ASN A 116 4.29 9.74 -1.59
N VAL A 117 5.58 9.43 -1.41
CA VAL A 117 6.20 9.35 -0.08
C VAL A 117 6.04 10.67 0.68
N MET A 118 6.37 11.81 0.05
CA MET A 118 6.19 13.13 0.69
C MET A 118 4.73 13.42 1.01
N ARG A 119 3.81 13.13 0.08
CA ARG A 119 2.36 13.27 0.30
C ARG A 119 1.92 12.49 1.55
N ASP A 120 2.32 11.24 1.63
CA ASP A 120 1.89 10.32 2.68
C ASP A 120 2.43 10.72 4.05
N ILE A 121 3.69 11.13 4.12
CA ILE A 121 4.30 11.66 5.34
C ILE A 121 3.55 12.92 5.80
N MET A 122 3.29 13.88 4.91
CA MET A 122 2.57 15.10 5.27
C MET A 122 1.15 14.81 5.78
N ILE A 123 0.45 13.85 5.19
CA ILE A 123 -0.89 13.46 5.64
C ILE A 123 -0.83 12.71 6.96
N ALA A 124 0.14 11.82 7.14
CA ALA A 124 0.35 11.11 8.40
C ALA A 124 0.66 12.07 9.56
N GLU A 125 1.52 13.06 9.33
CA GLU A 125 1.80 14.14 10.30
C GLU A 125 0.54 14.96 10.62
N ALA A 126 -0.19 15.42 9.58
CA ALA A 126 -1.39 16.22 9.76
C ALA A 126 -2.51 15.49 10.49
N THR A 127 -2.60 14.17 10.35
CA THR A 127 -3.58 13.32 11.04
C THR A 127 -3.05 12.72 12.35
N ASP A 128 -1.77 12.91 12.67
CA ASP A 128 -1.09 12.25 13.78
C ASP A 128 -1.32 10.73 13.75
N SER A 129 -1.09 10.12 12.58
CA SER A 129 -1.34 8.71 12.28
C SER A 129 -0.04 7.98 11.94
N ARG A 130 -0.07 6.64 12.04
CA ARG A 130 1.04 5.79 11.57
C ARG A 130 0.79 5.34 10.14
N ILE A 131 1.84 5.35 9.35
CA ILE A 131 1.87 4.74 8.02
C ILE A 131 3.20 4.01 7.82
N HIS A 132 3.16 2.90 7.11
CA HIS A 132 4.35 2.20 6.64
C HIS A 132 4.50 2.45 5.15
N ILE A 133 5.60 3.08 4.77
CA ILE A 133 5.96 3.24 3.36
C ILE A 133 6.69 1.98 2.92
N ALA A 134 6.11 1.24 1.96
CA ALA A 134 6.68 -0.01 1.48
C ALA A 134 7.84 0.22 0.51
N HIS A 135 8.78 -0.72 0.50
CA HIS A 135 9.84 -0.92 -0.54
C HIS A 135 10.41 0.37 -1.17
N ILE A 136 10.86 1.32 -0.36
CA ILE A 136 11.53 2.55 -0.79
C ILE A 136 12.75 2.21 -1.65
N SER A 137 12.88 2.86 -2.80
CA SER A 137 13.94 2.62 -3.78
C SER A 137 14.75 3.87 -4.16
N THR A 138 14.32 5.08 -3.77
CA THR A 138 14.98 6.33 -4.11
C THR A 138 15.66 6.97 -2.89
N CYS A 139 16.74 7.72 -3.13
CA CYS A 139 17.49 8.35 -2.05
C CYS A 139 16.69 9.45 -1.33
N LEU A 140 15.88 10.23 -2.04
CA LEU A 140 15.09 11.32 -1.45
C LEU A 140 13.90 10.81 -0.63
N SER A 141 13.42 9.59 -0.91
CA SER A 141 12.41 8.94 -0.07
C SER A 141 12.94 8.52 1.30
N PHE A 142 14.26 8.48 1.48
CA PHE A 142 14.92 7.97 2.68
C PHE A 142 15.43 9.07 3.62
N GLY A 143 15.49 10.31 3.18
CA GLY A 143 16.06 11.46 3.89
C GLY A 143 15.05 12.50 4.18
#